data_b5777c8b2ef3dc85a7784ae28ff3b928
#
_entry.id   b5777c8b2ef3dc85a7784ae28ff3b928
#
_cell.length_a   1.000
_cell.length_b   1.000
_cell.length_c   1.000
_cell.angle_alpha   90.00
_cell.angle_beta   90.00
_cell.angle_gamma   90.00
#
_symmetry.space_group_name_H-M   'P 1'
#
loop_
_entity.id
_entity.type
_entity.pdbx_description
1 polymer ?
#
loop_
_entity_poly.entity_id
_entity_poly.type
_entity_poly.pdbx_seq_one_letter_code
_entity_poly.pdbx_strand_id
1 'polypeptide(L)'
;MKISRQTAAIAAAAVGLGLVVTGCGPATKGGGGDKTGPTFQIAYNADGGHRAWVDAVANSISNTLGINASGAPDETFTAFRTAITDRTIKSAFRSGWQADYPRMSNFMLPLYYTGAGSNDGDYSSAEFDSLMDQANAAATDDEANALIRQAQEVLFKDLPAIPLWYQNTVGGWSTKVSNVEFNWKSVPVFEGITKAEGGAITAWGGEPQNPLIPTMTNEVNGGNILDILFAQLVYFDANGEVRNELAESIETEDSQLFTIKIKPNQVFANGEPINAAAFVDAWNYGALASNEHLSASFFEPIEGFSWEEDSDLKGKGLNIIDDLTFTIKLVAPQADFPLFLGYSAFAPLPASAFADIEAFGQNPIGNGPYKMAGPGAWEHDRQATLVPNENYKGDRQAKNEGITFKFYTDLNAAYTDLQANNLDVMHAMPETAFSTWETDLAGRMVNEPSAIFQSFTISQNLDHFKGEEGKLRRAAISMAIDREAITEKIFQGTRSPAQDFTSPVLPGWSGDIAGADVLQYNPEKAKQLWEEANKISQW
;
A
#
# COMPACT_ATOMS: atom_id res chain seq x y z
N MET A 1 -3.32 1.43 -39.17
CA MET A 1 -4.51 2.07 -39.77
C MET A 1 -5.01 3.10 -38.77
N LYS A 2 -4.78 4.39 -38.99
CA LYS A 2 -5.10 5.47 -38.05
C LYS A 2 -6.61 5.70 -38.01
N ILE A 3 -7.23 5.59 -36.84
CA ILE A 3 -8.61 6.01 -36.62
C ILE A 3 -8.60 7.29 -35.79
N SER A 4 -9.08 8.37 -36.40
CA SER A 4 -9.24 9.69 -35.79
C SER A 4 -10.45 9.72 -34.85
N ARG A 5 -10.27 10.23 -33.63
CA ARG A 5 -11.35 10.54 -32.69
C ARG A 5 -11.99 11.89 -33.08
N GLN A 6 -13.25 11.88 -33.44
CA GLN A 6 -14.07 13.08 -33.55
C GLN A 6 -14.73 13.40 -32.20
N THR A 7 -14.49 14.61 -31.74
CA THR A 7 -15.10 15.25 -30.56
C THR A 7 -16.57 15.61 -30.87
N ALA A 8 -17.49 15.17 -30.04
CA ALA A 8 -18.87 15.67 -30.00
C ALA A 8 -19.04 16.55 -28.75
N ALA A 9 -19.22 17.84 -28.97
CA ALA A 9 -19.57 18.81 -27.93
C ALA A 9 -21.09 18.83 -27.76
N ILE A 10 -21.58 18.63 -26.54
CA ILE A 10 -22.99 18.91 -26.18
C ILE A 10 -22.98 20.09 -25.22
N ALA A 11 -23.58 21.19 -25.65
CA ALA A 11 -23.84 22.35 -24.83
C ALA A 11 -25.15 22.14 -24.04
N ALA A 12 -25.11 22.26 -22.72
CA ALA A 12 -26.28 22.36 -21.87
C ALA A 12 -26.32 23.74 -21.20
N ALA A 13 -27.35 24.49 -21.47
CA ALA A 13 -27.61 25.80 -20.90
C ALA A 13 -28.10 25.70 -19.46
N ALA A 14 -27.47 26.40 -18.55
CA ALA A 14 -27.88 26.56 -17.16
C ALA A 14 -28.77 27.80 -17.03
N VAL A 15 -29.97 27.61 -16.46
CA VAL A 15 -30.82 28.70 -15.97
C VAL A 15 -30.58 28.86 -14.48
N GLY A 16 -30.07 30.02 -14.08
CA GLY A 16 -29.83 30.38 -12.70
C GLY A 16 -31.11 30.86 -11.99
N LEU A 17 -31.24 30.45 -10.73
CA LEU A 17 -32.07 31.18 -9.74
C LEU A 17 -31.23 31.44 -8.52
N GLY A 18 -30.91 32.70 -8.29
CA GLY A 18 -30.21 33.16 -7.11
C GLY A 18 -31.13 33.20 -5.88
N LEU A 19 -30.59 32.73 -4.75
CA LEU A 19 -31.09 33.07 -3.42
C LEU A 19 -29.94 33.70 -2.62
N VAL A 20 -30.05 35.01 -2.43
CA VAL A 20 -29.17 35.76 -1.55
C VAL A 20 -29.69 35.58 -0.11
N VAL A 21 -28.88 34.97 0.75
CA VAL A 21 -29.06 35.02 2.20
C VAL A 21 -27.89 35.78 2.79
N THR A 22 -28.15 37.02 3.14
CA THR A 22 -27.24 37.88 3.92
C THR A 22 -27.32 37.48 5.39
N GLY A 23 -26.27 36.87 5.91
CA GLY A 23 -26.06 36.69 7.33
C GLY A 23 -24.79 37.44 7.75
N CYS A 24 -24.93 38.65 8.31
CA CYS A 24 -23.84 39.38 8.95
C CYS A 24 -23.60 38.82 10.35
N GLY A 25 -22.47 38.11 10.54
CA GLY A 25 -21.84 37.93 11.84
C GLY A 25 -20.48 38.61 11.84
N PRO A 26 -19.99 39.16 12.94
CA PRO A 26 -18.76 39.95 12.94
C PRO A 26 -17.54 39.04 12.75
N ALA A 27 -16.82 39.26 11.64
CA ALA A 27 -15.53 38.66 11.41
C ALA A 27 -14.51 39.21 12.42
N THR A 28 -14.01 38.37 13.29
CA THR A 28 -12.78 38.66 14.05
C THR A 28 -11.63 38.75 13.06
N LYS A 29 -11.10 39.93 12.84
CA LYS A 29 -9.85 40.15 12.12
C LYS A 29 -8.71 39.55 12.95
N GLY A 30 -8.31 38.32 12.65
CA GLY A 30 -6.99 37.81 12.95
C GLY A 30 -5.98 38.58 12.11
N GLY A 31 -4.99 39.22 12.78
CA GLY A 31 -3.96 40.00 12.12
C GLY A 31 -3.08 39.15 11.22
N GLY A 32 -3.38 39.10 9.93
CA GLY A 32 -2.50 38.61 8.90
C GLY A 32 -1.73 39.79 8.32
N GLY A 33 -0.48 39.97 8.69
CA GLY A 33 0.45 40.75 7.88
C GLY A 33 0.53 40.14 6.49
N ASP A 34 0.58 40.97 5.43
CA ASP A 34 0.81 40.50 4.06
C ASP A 34 2.11 39.68 4.03
N LYS A 35 1.97 38.36 3.88
CA LYS A 35 3.10 37.43 3.69
C LYS A 35 3.60 37.64 2.27
N THR A 36 4.85 38.06 2.14
CA THR A 36 5.49 38.29 0.84
C THR A 36 6.25 37.04 0.41
N GLY A 37 6.32 36.75 -0.89
CA GLY A 37 7.06 35.65 -1.47
C GLY A 37 6.16 34.60 -2.16
N PRO A 38 6.77 33.59 -2.78
CA PRO A 38 6.03 32.52 -3.43
C PRO A 38 5.24 31.68 -2.41
N THR A 39 4.17 31.02 -2.86
CA THR A 39 3.37 30.12 -2.03
C THR A 39 3.97 28.73 -2.08
N PHE A 40 4.27 28.13 -0.93
CA PHE A 40 4.56 26.71 -0.83
C PHE A 40 3.27 25.91 -1.00
N GLN A 41 3.20 25.04 -1.99
CA GLN A 41 1.99 24.28 -2.28
C GLN A 41 2.23 22.77 -2.11
N ILE A 42 1.21 22.06 -1.60
CA ILE A 42 1.15 20.60 -1.53
C ILE A 42 0.00 20.14 -2.42
N ALA A 43 0.32 19.57 -3.58
CA ALA A 43 -0.66 18.98 -4.47
C ALA A 43 -1.22 17.67 -3.90
N TYR A 44 -2.51 17.42 -4.10
CA TYR A 44 -3.21 16.22 -3.62
C TYR A 44 -4.48 15.96 -4.45
N ASN A 45 -4.94 14.70 -4.48
CA ASN A 45 -6.21 14.35 -5.09
C ASN A 45 -7.39 14.66 -4.16
N ALA A 46 -8.39 15.37 -4.65
CA ALA A 46 -9.54 15.85 -3.86
C ALA A 46 -10.50 14.72 -3.44
N ASP A 47 -10.57 13.65 -4.24
CA ASP A 47 -11.41 12.47 -4.00
C ASP A 47 -10.90 11.52 -2.90
N GLY A 48 -9.66 11.71 -2.39
CA GLY A 48 -9.02 10.85 -1.40
C GLY A 48 -9.15 11.33 0.06
N GLY A 49 -9.99 12.33 0.37
CA GLY A 49 -10.17 12.82 1.76
C GLY A 49 -8.97 13.59 2.32
N HIS A 50 -8.04 14.04 1.48
CA HIS A 50 -6.76 14.62 1.92
C HIS A 50 -6.83 16.09 2.35
N ARG A 51 -7.90 16.79 2.02
CA ARG A 51 -7.99 18.26 2.20
C ARG A 51 -7.73 18.69 3.64
N ALA A 52 -8.39 18.06 4.60
CA ALA A 52 -8.33 18.50 6.00
C ALA A 52 -6.91 18.46 6.56
N TRP A 53 -6.18 17.37 6.32
CA TRP A 53 -4.82 17.25 6.82
C TRP A 53 -3.81 18.09 6.01
N VAL A 54 -4.00 18.24 4.69
CA VAL A 54 -3.15 19.10 3.87
C VAL A 54 -3.29 20.56 4.32
N ASP A 55 -4.51 21.02 4.56
CA ASP A 55 -4.76 22.37 5.09
C ASP A 55 -4.13 22.54 6.49
N ALA A 56 -4.20 21.52 7.36
CA ALA A 56 -3.57 21.57 8.68
C ALA A 56 -2.04 21.63 8.61
N VAL A 57 -1.42 20.83 7.75
CA VAL A 57 0.04 20.84 7.49
C VAL A 57 0.46 22.22 6.93
N ALA A 58 -0.23 22.71 5.90
CA ALA A 58 0.05 24.00 5.30
C ALA A 58 -0.09 25.16 6.32
N ASN A 59 -1.11 25.11 7.18
CA ASN A 59 -1.29 26.08 8.26
C ASN A 59 -0.16 26.01 9.30
N SER A 60 0.30 24.81 9.68
CA SER A 60 1.43 24.63 10.59
C SER A 60 2.70 25.26 10.02
N ILE A 61 3.01 24.98 8.76
CA ILE A 61 4.14 25.56 8.01
C ILE A 61 4.01 27.10 7.95
N SER A 62 2.84 27.59 7.53
CA SER A 62 2.58 29.03 7.41
C SER A 62 2.77 29.77 8.71
N ASN A 63 2.23 29.24 9.81
CA ASN A 63 2.29 29.87 11.13
C ASN A 63 3.70 29.85 11.71
N THR A 64 4.45 28.77 11.45
CA THR A 64 5.81 28.62 11.97
C THR A 64 6.80 29.43 11.17
N LEU A 65 6.82 29.33 9.85
CA LEU A 65 7.84 29.94 9.00
C LEU A 65 7.49 31.35 8.53
N GLY A 66 6.23 31.81 8.70
CA GLY A 66 5.80 33.13 8.24
C GLY A 66 5.62 33.24 6.72
N ILE A 67 5.57 32.13 5.99
CA ILE A 67 5.38 32.08 4.54
C ILE A 67 3.94 31.74 4.17
N ASN A 68 3.57 31.93 2.89
CA ASN A 68 2.33 31.38 2.38
C ASN A 68 2.49 29.89 2.13
N ALA A 69 1.61 29.06 2.70
CA ALA A 69 1.50 27.65 2.34
C ALA A 69 0.03 27.27 2.15
N SER A 70 -0.27 26.39 1.19
CA SER A 70 -1.63 25.96 0.87
C SER A 70 -1.66 24.60 0.21
N GLY A 71 -2.81 23.92 0.26
CA GLY A 71 -3.08 22.78 -0.59
C GLY A 71 -3.37 23.19 -2.04
N ALA A 72 -3.08 22.30 -2.98
CA ALA A 72 -3.38 22.42 -4.41
C ALA A 72 -4.11 21.13 -4.86
N PRO A 73 -5.45 21.12 -4.88
CA PRO A 73 -6.22 19.92 -5.23
C PRO A 73 -6.25 19.67 -6.74
N ASP A 74 -6.00 18.42 -7.14
CA ASP A 74 -6.43 17.84 -8.41
C ASP A 74 -7.79 17.15 -8.23
N GLU A 75 -8.62 17.09 -9.27
CA GLU A 75 -9.99 16.61 -9.14
C GLU A 75 -10.08 15.13 -8.72
N THR A 76 -9.23 14.28 -9.32
CA THR A 76 -9.26 12.84 -9.11
C THR A 76 -7.87 12.25 -8.87
N PHE A 77 -7.82 11.07 -8.25
CA PHE A 77 -6.56 10.32 -8.07
C PHE A 77 -5.87 10.04 -9.41
N THR A 78 -6.61 9.66 -10.46
CA THR A 78 -6.06 9.39 -11.78
C THR A 78 -5.39 10.62 -12.38
N ALA A 79 -6.06 11.79 -12.35
CA ALA A 79 -5.49 13.04 -12.86
C ALA A 79 -4.22 13.42 -12.09
N PHE A 80 -4.26 13.30 -10.76
CA PHE A 80 -3.14 13.56 -9.86
C PHE A 80 -1.94 12.62 -10.16
N ARG A 81 -2.18 11.30 -10.30
CA ARG A 81 -1.11 10.35 -10.64
C ARG A 81 -0.51 10.62 -12.02
N THR A 82 -1.34 10.92 -13.01
CA THR A 82 -0.87 11.31 -14.35
C THR A 82 0.03 12.54 -14.27
N ALA A 83 -0.37 13.56 -13.54
CA ALA A 83 0.41 14.80 -13.39
C ALA A 83 1.77 14.56 -12.68
N ILE A 84 1.83 13.63 -11.72
CA ILE A 84 3.09 13.20 -11.09
C ILE A 84 3.96 12.45 -12.09
N THR A 85 3.42 11.45 -12.77
CA THR A 85 4.15 10.60 -13.74
C THR A 85 4.71 11.44 -14.90
N ASP A 86 3.93 12.39 -15.41
CA ASP A 86 4.34 13.30 -16.48
C ASP A 86 5.24 14.46 -15.99
N ARG A 87 5.56 14.51 -14.68
CA ARG A 87 6.37 15.57 -14.05
C ARG A 87 5.82 16.98 -14.30
N THR A 88 4.49 17.13 -14.41
CA THR A 88 3.83 18.43 -14.63
C THR A 88 3.58 19.17 -13.32
N ILE A 89 3.52 18.50 -12.16
CA ILE A 89 3.44 19.12 -10.84
C ILE A 89 4.75 19.87 -10.54
N LYS A 90 4.66 21.17 -10.26
CA LYS A 90 5.80 22.06 -9.95
C LYS A 90 5.79 22.52 -8.48
N SER A 91 5.24 21.70 -7.60
CA SER A 91 5.15 21.92 -6.16
C SER A 91 5.49 20.65 -5.41
N ALA A 92 5.46 20.68 -4.08
CA ALA A 92 5.38 19.46 -3.29
C ALA A 92 4.04 18.74 -3.59
N PHE A 93 4.01 17.43 -3.39
CA PHE A 93 2.81 16.64 -3.61
C PHE A 93 2.68 15.52 -2.57
N ARG A 94 1.45 15.21 -2.19
CA ARG A 94 1.20 14.11 -1.26
C ARG A 94 1.77 12.81 -1.81
N SER A 95 2.35 12.03 -0.95
CA SER A 95 2.86 10.69 -1.24
C SER A 95 2.58 9.77 -0.06
N GLY A 96 2.73 8.48 -0.27
CA GLY A 96 2.56 7.47 0.75
C GLY A 96 2.81 6.09 0.16
N TRP A 97 2.94 5.11 1.03
CA TRP A 97 3.17 3.72 0.65
C TRP A 97 2.45 2.77 1.59
N GLN A 98 1.90 1.71 1.04
CA GLN A 98 1.45 0.55 1.78
C GLN A 98 2.37 -0.61 1.40
N ALA A 99 2.86 -1.33 2.39
CA ALA A 99 3.79 -2.42 2.14
C ALA A 99 3.15 -3.56 1.34
N ASP A 100 3.83 -4.02 0.31
CA ASP A 100 3.48 -5.22 -0.47
C ASP A 100 3.93 -6.49 0.28
N TYR A 101 5.07 -6.39 0.97
CA TYR A 101 5.62 -7.43 1.84
C TYR A 101 6.25 -6.77 3.08
N PRO A 102 6.30 -7.48 4.24
CA PRO A 102 6.64 -6.87 5.53
C PRO A 102 8.15 -6.68 5.72
N ARG A 103 8.76 -5.82 4.93
CA ARG A 103 10.18 -5.44 5.05
C ARG A 103 10.37 -3.95 4.84
N MET A 104 11.37 -3.38 5.52
CA MET A 104 11.74 -1.97 5.36
C MET A 104 12.22 -1.66 3.94
N SER A 105 12.87 -2.61 3.23
CA SER A 105 13.29 -2.48 1.83
C SER A 105 12.14 -2.12 0.90
N ASN A 106 10.91 -2.59 1.19
CA ASN A 106 9.72 -2.27 0.39
C ASN A 106 9.32 -0.78 0.43
N PHE A 107 9.79 -0.03 1.41
CA PHE A 107 9.62 1.42 1.48
C PHE A 107 10.82 2.17 0.87
N MET A 108 12.00 1.57 0.92
CA MET A 108 13.23 2.21 0.51
C MET A 108 13.48 2.15 -0.99
N LEU A 109 13.43 0.92 -1.55
CA LEU A 109 13.78 0.68 -2.95
C LEU A 109 12.80 1.34 -3.92
N PRO A 110 11.47 1.10 -3.85
CA PRO A 110 10.55 1.68 -4.82
C PRO A 110 10.48 3.20 -4.79
N LEU A 111 10.65 3.82 -3.60
CA LEU A 111 10.39 5.25 -3.39
C LEU A 111 11.63 6.12 -3.53
N TYR A 112 12.83 5.60 -3.25
CA TYR A 112 14.04 6.44 -3.11
C TYR A 112 15.25 5.96 -3.90
N TYR A 113 15.28 4.71 -4.40
CA TYR A 113 16.38 4.23 -5.23
C TYR A 113 16.38 4.98 -6.57
N THR A 114 17.57 5.35 -7.05
CA THR A 114 17.71 6.13 -8.29
C THR A 114 17.07 5.41 -9.47
N GLY A 115 16.11 6.06 -10.11
CA GLY A 115 15.40 5.51 -11.27
C GLY A 115 14.30 4.50 -10.97
N ALA A 116 14.01 4.21 -9.69
CA ALA A 116 12.92 3.32 -9.33
C ALA A 116 11.55 3.87 -9.76
N GLY A 117 10.63 2.97 -10.12
CA GLY A 117 9.35 3.31 -10.76
C GLY A 117 8.42 4.19 -9.91
N SER A 118 8.51 4.13 -8.59
CA SER A 118 7.73 4.97 -7.65
C SER A 118 8.54 6.10 -7.03
N ASN A 119 9.78 6.32 -7.49
CA ASN A 119 10.59 7.47 -7.10
C ASN A 119 10.11 8.75 -7.82
N ASP A 120 8.94 9.18 -7.48
CA ASP A 120 8.22 10.30 -8.12
C ASP A 120 8.91 11.67 -7.92
N GLY A 121 9.77 11.78 -6.90
CA GLY A 121 10.55 12.98 -6.61
C GLY A 121 11.84 13.13 -7.40
N ASP A 122 12.18 12.14 -8.22
CA ASP A 122 13.44 12.02 -8.95
C ASP A 122 14.66 12.12 -8.01
N TYR A 123 14.55 11.55 -6.79
CA TYR A 123 15.65 11.50 -5.84
C TYR A 123 16.78 10.63 -6.39
N SER A 124 18.02 11.08 -6.18
CA SER A 124 19.21 10.33 -6.58
C SER A 124 20.33 10.58 -5.58
N SER A 125 20.85 9.50 -5.01
CA SER A 125 21.97 9.52 -4.06
C SER A 125 22.79 8.25 -4.20
N ALA A 126 24.02 8.37 -4.68
CA ALA A 126 24.92 7.23 -4.82
C ALA A 126 25.27 6.57 -3.45
N GLU A 127 25.24 7.33 -2.34
CA GLU A 127 25.43 6.80 -0.99
C GLU A 127 24.24 5.94 -0.58
N PHE A 128 23.01 6.42 -0.80
CA PHE A 128 21.79 5.67 -0.55
C PHE A 128 21.72 4.40 -1.40
N ASP A 129 21.91 4.52 -2.71
CA ASP A 129 21.86 3.39 -3.64
C ASP A 129 22.86 2.30 -3.25
N SER A 130 24.11 2.69 -2.93
CA SER A 130 25.16 1.75 -2.50
C SER A 130 24.82 1.02 -1.20
N LEU A 131 24.17 1.69 -0.24
CA LEU A 131 23.72 1.05 1.02
C LEU A 131 22.58 0.06 0.75
N MET A 132 21.65 0.40 -0.15
CA MET A 132 20.57 -0.49 -0.53
C MET A 132 21.06 -1.71 -1.33
N ASP A 133 22.03 -1.53 -2.24
CA ASP A 133 22.68 -2.65 -2.94
C ASP A 133 23.36 -3.61 -1.96
N GLN A 134 24.07 -3.08 -0.96
CA GLN A 134 24.69 -3.88 0.09
C GLN A 134 23.62 -4.60 0.94
N ALA A 135 22.52 -3.93 1.28
CA ALA A 135 21.42 -4.55 2.01
C ALA A 135 20.78 -5.70 1.24
N ASN A 136 20.59 -5.54 -0.08
CA ASN A 136 20.07 -6.59 -0.95
C ASN A 136 21.02 -7.80 -1.06
N ALA A 137 22.32 -7.58 -0.92
CA ALA A 137 23.34 -8.64 -0.97
C ALA A 137 23.71 -9.19 0.42
N ALA A 138 23.08 -8.71 1.49
CA ALA A 138 23.40 -9.12 2.87
C ALA A 138 23.09 -10.59 3.11
N ALA A 139 23.91 -11.25 3.94
CA ALA A 139 23.74 -12.66 4.24
C ALA A 139 22.65 -12.94 5.30
N THR A 140 22.26 -11.93 6.07
CA THR A 140 21.27 -12.03 7.14
C THR A 140 20.34 -10.82 7.17
N ASP A 141 19.13 -11.00 7.69
CA ASP A 141 18.17 -9.93 7.90
C ASP A 141 18.70 -8.83 8.84
N ASP A 142 19.45 -9.19 9.86
CA ASP A 142 20.03 -8.23 10.81
C ASP A 142 21.04 -7.31 10.13
N GLU A 143 21.88 -7.87 9.26
CA GLU A 143 22.84 -7.11 8.45
C GLU A 143 22.10 -6.19 7.45
N ALA A 144 21.13 -6.72 6.72
CA ALA A 144 20.28 -5.95 5.81
C ALA A 144 19.59 -4.79 6.54
N ASN A 145 18.95 -5.06 7.68
CA ASN A 145 18.26 -4.06 8.49
C ASN A 145 19.21 -2.98 9.02
N ALA A 146 20.46 -3.34 9.37
CA ALA A 146 21.46 -2.38 9.80
C ALA A 146 21.87 -1.42 8.67
N LEU A 147 22.02 -1.93 7.44
CA LEU A 147 22.33 -1.13 6.25
C LEU A 147 21.15 -0.24 5.83
N ILE A 148 19.92 -0.76 5.92
CA ILE A 148 18.70 0.04 5.67
C ILE A 148 18.57 1.19 6.67
N ARG A 149 18.91 0.99 7.95
CA ARG A 149 18.95 2.10 8.92
C ARG A 149 19.96 3.17 8.52
N GLN A 150 21.16 2.79 8.06
CA GLN A 150 22.14 3.75 7.54
C GLN A 150 21.63 4.47 6.27
N ALA A 151 20.92 3.77 5.38
CA ALA A 151 20.28 4.39 4.22
C ALA A 151 19.22 5.43 4.64
N GLN A 152 18.44 5.16 5.70
CA GLN A 152 17.52 6.14 6.26
C GLN A 152 18.22 7.38 6.86
N GLU A 153 19.43 7.24 7.44
CA GLU A 153 20.22 8.40 7.88
C GLU A 153 20.57 9.33 6.70
N VAL A 154 20.82 8.77 5.51
CA VAL A 154 21.00 9.57 4.29
C VAL A 154 19.71 10.28 3.92
N LEU A 155 18.56 9.60 3.99
CA LEU A 155 17.27 10.22 3.72
C LEU A 155 16.95 11.35 4.71
N PHE A 156 17.30 11.21 5.99
CA PHE A 156 17.10 12.30 6.97
C PHE A 156 17.97 13.54 6.70
N LYS A 157 19.14 13.37 6.12
CA LYS A 157 19.99 14.50 5.69
C LYS A 157 19.41 15.21 4.45
N ASP A 158 18.81 14.44 3.55
CA ASP A 158 18.35 14.94 2.25
C ASP A 158 16.86 15.29 2.22
N LEU A 159 16.02 14.60 3.00
CA LEU A 159 14.56 14.73 3.08
C LEU A 159 13.86 14.80 1.70
N PRO A 160 14.03 13.81 0.82
CA PRO A 160 13.35 13.79 -0.48
C PRO A 160 11.83 13.76 -0.35
N ALA A 161 11.34 13.19 0.74
CA ALA A 161 9.97 13.28 1.20
C ALA A 161 9.95 13.67 2.68
N ILE A 162 8.84 14.25 3.13
CA ILE A 162 8.62 14.62 4.53
C ILE A 162 7.70 13.57 5.16
N PRO A 163 8.20 12.66 6.00
CA PRO A 163 7.40 11.74 6.79
C PRO A 163 6.37 12.48 7.65
N LEU A 164 5.12 12.03 7.63
CA LEU A 164 4.03 12.64 8.39
C LEU A 164 3.54 11.73 9.52
N TRP A 165 2.99 10.58 9.17
CA TRP A 165 2.44 9.61 10.12
C TRP A 165 2.34 8.21 9.52
N TYR A 166 2.18 7.23 10.40
CA TYR A 166 1.72 5.90 10.05
C TYR A 166 0.20 5.84 10.18
N GLN A 167 -0.45 5.18 9.24
CA GLN A 167 -1.86 4.87 9.38
C GLN A 167 -2.04 3.73 10.37
N ASN A 168 -3.06 3.84 11.24
CA ASN A 168 -3.41 2.73 12.10
C ASN A 168 -4.38 1.79 11.39
N THR A 169 -4.31 0.51 11.74
CA THR A 169 -5.41 -0.42 11.57
C THR A 169 -6.57 0.09 12.39
N VAL A 170 -7.69 0.37 11.74
CA VAL A 170 -8.93 0.78 12.40
C VAL A 170 -10.04 -0.18 12.00
N GLY A 171 -10.53 -0.95 12.94
CA GLY A 171 -11.51 -1.99 12.67
C GLY A 171 -12.36 -2.33 13.87
N GLY A 172 -13.39 -3.12 13.66
CA GLY A 172 -14.26 -3.58 14.73
C GLY A 172 -15.03 -4.82 14.35
N TRP A 173 -15.65 -5.42 15.36
CA TRP A 173 -16.41 -6.67 15.19
C TRP A 173 -17.66 -6.75 16.03
N SER A 174 -18.59 -7.61 15.60
CA SER A 174 -19.87 -7.85 16.24
C SER A 174 -19.72 -8.64 17.54
N THR A 175 -20.79 -8.71 18.32
CA THR A 175 -20.84 -9.57 19.53
C THR A 175 -20.92 -11.06 19.20
N LYS A 176 -21.15 -11.43 17.93
CA LYS A 176 -21.34 -12.81 17.48
C LYS A 176 -20.05 -13.56 17.21
N VAL A 177 -18.94 -12.83 17.04
CA VAL A 177 -17.64 -13.40 16.66
C VAL A 177 -16.60 -13.21 17.75
N SER A 178 -15.58 -14.07 17.72
CA SER A 178 -14.45 -14.09 18.65
C SER A 178 -13.17 -14.41 17.88
N ASN A 179 -12.01 -14.25 18.54
CA ASN A 179 -10.69 -14.49 17.95
C ASN A 179 -10.46 -13.64 16.70
N VAL A 180 -10.93 -12.38 16.74
CA VAL A 180 -10.68 -11.41 15.68
C VAL A 180 -9.31 -10.81 15.91
N GLU A 181 -8.41 -11.03 14.97
CA GLU A 181 -7.07 -10.51 14.90
C GLU A 181 -6.91 -9.79 13.56
N PHE A 182 -6.12 -8.73 13.54
CA PHE A 182 -5.78 -8.01 12.32
C PHE A 182 -4.30 -8.20 12.03
N ASN A 183 -3.95 -8.37 10.78
CA ASN A 183 -2.57 -8.53 10.37
C ASN A 183 -1.88 -7.19 10.13
N TRP A 184 -0.59 -7.24 9.87
CA TRP A 184 0.28 -6.09 9.59
C TRP A 184 -0.20 -5.21 8.41
N LYS A 185 -1.02 -5.76 7.49
CA LYS A 185 -1.68 -5.03 6.39
C LYS A 185 -3.01 -4.38 6.78
N SER A 186 -3.44 -4.46 8.02
CA SER A 186 -4.78 -4.03 8.49
C SER A 186 -5.95 -4.90 8.02
N VAL A 187 -5.72 -6.14 7.63
CA VAL A 187 -6.74 -7.08 7.17
C VAL A 187 -7.04 -8.09 8.28
N PRO A 188 -8.33 -8.42 8.55
CA PRO A 188 -8.65 -9.47 9.50
C PRO A 188 -8.06 -10.83 9.08
N VAL A 189 -7.53 -11.57 10.05
CA VAL A 189 -7.12 -12.97 9.86
C VAL A 189 -8.39 -13.83 9.84
N PHE A 190 -9.06 -13.85 8.68
CA PHE A 190 -10.41 -14.39 8.51
C PHE A 190 -10.54 -15.84 8.92
N GLU A 191 -9.53 -16.66 8.65
CA GLU A 191 -9.51 -18.09 8.98
C GLU A 191 -9.50 -18.34 10.49
N GLY A 192 -8.99 -17.40 11.28
CA GLY A 192 -8.94 -17.50 12.74
C GLY A 192 -10.26 -17.14 13.43
N ILE A 193 -11.14 -16.37 12.78
CA ILE A 193 -12.38 -15.86 13.35
C ILE A 193 -13.36 -17.01 13.62
N THR A 194 -13.94 -17.04 14.81
CA THR A 194 -14.95 -18.03 15.22
C THR A 194 -16.30 -17.38 15.48
N LYS A 195 -17.39 -18.10 15.19
CA LYS A 195 -18.76 -17.66 15.42
C LYS A 195 -19.43 -18.64 16.39
N ALA A 196 -19.91 -18.15 17.53
CA ALA A 196 -20.42 -19.00 18.61
C ALA A 196 -21.64 -19.85 18.20
N GLU A 197 -22.48 -19.32 17.32
CA GLU A 197 -23.68 -19.99 16.80
C GLU A 197 -23.39 -20.86 15.55
N GLY A 198 -22.11 -20.96 15.14
CA GLY A 198 -21.72 -21.56 13.87
C GLY A 198 -22.07 -20.67 12.67
N GLY A 199 -21.86 -21.20 11.45
CA GLY A 199 -22.17 -20.54 10.20
C GLY A 199 -21.01 -19.70 9.63
N ALA A 200 -21.23 -19.15 8.46
CA ALA A 200 -20.32 -18.24 7.81
C ALA A 200 -20.27 -16.89 8.52
N ILE A 201 -19.08 -16.26 8.52
CA ILE A 201 -18.93 -14.88 8.96
C ILE A 201 -19.29 -13.91 7.84
N THR A 202 -19.79 -12.73 8.20
CA THR A 202 -19.99 -11.62 7.26
C THR A 202 -18.89 -10.60 7.46
N ALA A 203 -18.17 -10.27 6.39
CA ALA A 203 -17.08 -9.30 6.40
C ALA A 203 -17.42 -8.08 5.55
N TRP A 204 -16.96 -6.92 5.97
CA TRP A 204 -16.96 -5.73 5.12
C TRP A 204 -16.03 -5.94 3.92
N GLY A 205 -16.44 -5.46 2.76
CA GLY A 205 -15.65 -5.42 1.54
C GLY A 205 -16.19 -4.36 0.58
N GLY A 206 -15.48 -4.20 -0.52
CA GLY A 206 -15.95 -3.47 -1.68
C GLY A 206 -15.95 -4.38 -2.91
N GLU A 207 -16.59 -3.96 -3.97
CA GLU A 207 -16.56 -4.66 -5.25
C GLU A 207 -15.12 -4.72 -5.77
N PRO A 208 -14.58 -5.91 -6.09
CA PRO A 208 -13.30 -6.03 -6.79
C PRO A 208 -13.31 -5.27 -8.12
N GLN A 209 -12.28 -4.48 -8.36
CA GLN A 209 -12.19 -3.66 -9.57
C GLN A 209 -11.92 -4.49 -10.83
N ASN A 210 -11.19 -5.61 -10.65
CA ASN A 210 -10.71 -6.46 -11.74
C ASN A 210 -11.18 -7.91 -11.54
N PRO A 211 -11.17 -8.74 -12.60
CA PRO A 211 -11.34 -10.19 -12.45
C PRO A 211 -10.37 -10.76 -11.39
N LEU A 212 -10.83 -11.74 -10.62
CA LEU A 212 -10.06 -12.36 -9.54
C LEU A 212 -8.97 -13.30 -10.10
N ILE A 213 -8.06 -12.73 -10.87
CA ILE A 213 -6.86 -13.38 -11.40
C ILE A 213 -5.67 -12.81 -10.62
N PRO A 214 -4.84 -13.65 -9.97
CA PRO A 214 -3.76 -13.21 -9.09
C PRO A 214 -2.84 -12.12 -9.68
N THR A 215 -2.45 -12.22 -10.93
CA THR A 215 -1.58 -11.25 -11.59
C THR A 215 -2.31 -10.03 -12.17
N MET A 216 -3.64 -10.10 -12.31
CA MET A 216 -4.47 -8.99 -12.83
C MET A 216 -5.00 -8.07 -11.73
N THR A 217 -5.07 -8.55 -10.50
CA THR A 217 -5.58 -7.81 -9.34
C THR A 217 -4.44 -7.09 -8.62
N ASN A 218 -4.53 -5.77 -8.45
CA ASN A 218 -3.56 -4.95 -7.73
C ASN A 218 -4.24 -3.96 -6.76
N GLU A 219 -5.50 -4.21 -6.38
CA GLU A 219 -6.29 -3.37 -5.48
C GLU A 219 -6.79 -4.18 -4.26
N VAL A 220 -7.14 -3.46 -3.18
CA VAL A 220 -7.36 -4.04 -1.85
C VAL A 220 -8.54 -5.01 -1.81
N ASN A 221 -9.67 -4.69 -2.48
CA ASN A 221 -10.89 -5.49 -2.37
C ASN A 221 -10.72 -6.88 -3.00
N GLY A 222 -10.17 -6.92 -4.21
CA GLY A 222 -9.84 -8.19 -4.89
C GLY A 222 -8.68 -8.91 -4.21
N GLY A 223 -7.66 -8.17 -3.78
CA GLY A 223 -6.50 -8.71 -3.07
C GLY A 223 -6.89 -9.47 -1.80
N ASN A 224 -7.76 -8.91 -0.96
CA ASN A 224 -8.25 -9.57 0.27
C ASN A 224 -8.96 -10.91 0.00
N ILE A 225 -9.65 -11.01 -1.13
CA ILE A 225 -10.31 -12.26 -1.54
C ILE A 225 -9.26 -13.25 -2.07
N LEU A 226 -8.32 -12.79 -2.91
CA LEU A 226 -7.26 -13.64 -3.47
C LEU A 226 -6.32 -14.21 -2.40
N ASP A 227 -5.99 -13.43 -1.36
CA ASP A 227 -5.09 -13.85 -0.28
C ASP A 227 -5.60 -15.08 0.50
N ILE A 228 -6.91 -15.32 0.50
CA ILE A 228 -7.53 -16.48 1.16
C ILE A 228 -8.03 -17.56 0.18
N LEU A 229 -8.19 -17.20 -1.12
CA LEU A 229 -8.48 -18.19 -2.17
C LEU A 229 -7.23 -18.93 -2.61
N PHE A 230 -6.05 -18.30 -2.52
CA PHE A 230 -4.79 -18.88 -2.96
C PHE A 230 -3.79 -19.03 -1.82
N ALA A 231 -3.06 -20.11 -1.84
CA ALA A 231 -1.83 -20.33 -1.09
C ALA A 231 -0.65 -20.15 -2.04
N GLN A 232 0.34 -19.40 -1.61
CA GLN A 232 1.58 -19.13 -2.34
C GLN A 232 2.71 -20.05 -1.81
N LEU A 233 3.95 -19.82 -2.25
CA LEU A 233 5.11 -20.56 -1.74
C LEU A 233 5.37 -20.26 -0.26
N VAL A 234 5.18 -19.00 0.14
CA VAL A 234 5.23 -18.55 1.53
C VAL A 234 3.97 -17.76 1.87
N TYR A 235 3.67 -17.57 3.15
CA TYR A 235 2.69 -16.61 3.64
C TYR A 235 3.28 -15.82 4.80
N PHE A 236 2.63 -14.71 5.15
CA PHE A 236 2.98 -13.90 6.31
C PHE A 236 1.94 -14.12 7.41
N ASP A 237 2.40 -14.44 8.62
CA ASP A 237 1.51 -14.47 9.77
C ASP A 237 1.02 -13.07 10.16
N ALA A 238 0.18 -12.96 11.18
CA ALA A 238 -0.40 -11.68 11.59
C ALA A 238 0.66 -10.61 11.92
N ASN A 239 1.84 -11.03 12.39
CA ASN A 239 2.94 -10.14 12.75
C ASN A 239 3.89 -9.82 11.57
N GLY A 240 3.61 -10.35 10.37
CA GLY A 240 4.48 -10.20 9.21
C GLY A 240 5.68 -11.16 9.16
N GLU A 241 5.71 -12.18 10.03
CA GLU A 241 6.74 -13.21 9.97
C GLU A 241 6.48 -14.16 8.80
N VAL A 242 7.51 -14.43 8.01
CA VAL A 242 7.40 -15.31 6.85
C VAL A 242 7.36 -16.78 7.25
N ARG A 243 6.45 -17.54 6.64
CA ARG A 243 6.25 -18.98 6.83
C ARG A 243 6.17 -19.69 5.48
N ASN A 244 6.83 -20.84 5.35
CA ASN A 244 6.67 -21.68 4.16
C ASN A 244 5.26 -22.27 4.11
N GLU A 245 4.49 -21.97 3.05
CA GLU A 245 3.15 -22.53 2.83
C GLU A 245 3.20 -23.70 1.86
N LEU A 246 3.38 -23.48 0.56
CA LEU A 246 3.55 -24.53 -0.43
C LEU A 246 5.03 -24.93 -0.62
N ALA A 247 5.97 -24.06 -0.30
CA ALA A 247 7.38 -24.41 -0.35
C ALA A 247 7.74 -25.43 0.75
N GLU A 248 8.44 -26.50 0.36
CA GLU A 248 9.20 -27.35 1.28
C GLU A 248 10.51 -26.65 1.65
N SER A 249 11.23 -26.12 0.63
CA SER A 249 12.40 -25.27 0.81
C SER A 249 12.53 -24.22 -0.30
N ILE A 250 13.22 -23.12 0.03
CA ILE A 250 13.66 -22.06 -0.87
C ILE A 250 15.15 -21.87 -0.57
N GLU A 251 16.02 -22.24 -1.49
CA GLU A 251 17.46 -22.30 -1.26
C GLU A 251 18.20 -21.44 -2.28
N THR A 252 19.23 -20.73 -1.82
CA THR A 252 20.14 -19.93 -2.65
C THR A 252 21.51 -19.88 -2.00
N GLU A 253 22.57 -19.73 -2.82
CA GLU A 253 23.93 -19.47 -2.34
C GLU A 253 24.39 -18.04 -2.62
N ASP A 254 23.71 -17.33 -3.54
CA ASP A 254 24.14 -16.05 -4.10
C ASP A 254 23.02 -14.98 -4.15
N SER A 255 21.84 -15.29 -3.58
CA SER A 255 20.63 -14.44 -3.65
C SER A 255 20.19 -14.09 -5.08
N GLN A 256 20.69 -14.80 -6.09
CA GLN A 256 20.37 -14.58 -7.50
C GLN A 256 19.75 -15.81 -8.14
N LEU A 257 20.25 -17.01 -7.83
CA LEU A 257 19.65 -18.27 -8.26
C LEU A 257 18.98 -18.96 -7.08
N PHE A 258 17.67 -19.05 -7.12
CA PHE A 258 16.86 -19.72 -6.10
C PHE A 258 16.38 -21.07 -6.60
N THR A 259 16.55 -22.12 -5.77
CA THR A 259 15.96 -23.43 -5.99
C THR A 259 14.74 -23.60 -5.09
N ILE A 260 13.59 -23.81 -5.70
CA ILE A 260 12.32 -23.96 -5.02
C ILE A 260 11.92 -25.44 -5.04
N LYS A 261 11.64 -25.99 -3.87
CA LYS A 261 11.06 -27.33 -3.73
C LYS A 261 9.66 -27.23 -3.13
N ILE A 262 8.68 -27.83 -3.79
CA ILE A 262 7.25 -27.78 -3.43
C ILE A 262 6.92 -28.99 -2.55
N LYS A 263 6.08 -28.78 -1.52
CA LYS A 263 5.51 -29.86 -0.69
C LYS A 263 4.72 -30.85 -1.56
N PRO A 264 4.91 -32.15 -1.41
CA PRO A 264 4.21 -33.15 -2.25
C PRO A 264 2.72 -33.24 -1.93
N ASN A 265 1.95 -33.79 -2.87
CA ASN A 265 0.52 -34.08 -2.73
C ASN A 265 -0.37 -32.87 -2.42
N GLN A 266 0.01 -31.70 -2.90
CA GLN A 266 -0.83 -30.49 -2.88
C GLN A 266 -1.75 -30.50 -4.11
N VAL A 267 -3.00 -30.03 -3.94
CA VAL A 267 -3.99 -29.96 -5.02
C VAL A 267 -4.81 -28.68 -4.93
N PHE A 268 -5.31 -28.22 -6.06
CA PHE A 268 -6.31 -27.17 -6.13
C PHE A 268 -7.69 -27.64 -5.62
N ALA A 269 -8.63 -26.72 -5.44
CA ALA A 269 -9.99 -27.04 -4.98
C ALA A 269 -10.75 -28.02 -5.91
N ASN A 270 -10.40 -28.08 -7.19
CA ASN A 270 -10.95 -29.02 -8.17
C ASN A 270 -10.21 -30.38 -8.23
N GLY A 271 -9.13 -30.54 -7.44
CA GLY A 271 -8.33 -31.75 -7.39
C GLY A 271 -7.18 -31.82 -8.39
N GLU A 272 -6.97 -30.81 -9.24
CA GLU A 272 -5.78 -30.71 -10.09
C GLU A 272 -4.51 -30.63 -9.21
N PRO A 273 -3.39 -31.28 -9.61
CA PRO A 273 -2.17 -31.26 -8.82
C PRO A 273 -1.50 -29.87 -8.86
N ILE A 274 -0.88 -29.48 -7.74
CA ILE A 274 0.01 -28.34 -7.67
C ILE A 274 1.44 -28.86 -7.83
N ASN A 275 2.06 -28.49 -8.93
CA ASN A 275 3.42 -28.87 -9.29
C ASN A 275 4.21 -27.67 -9.79
N ALA A 276 5.47 -27.83 -10.16
CA ALA A 276 6.33 -26.78 -10.67
C ALA A 276 5.72 -26.03 -11.88
N ALA A 277 5.04 -26.77 -12.78
CA ALA A 277 4.39 -26.16 -13.94
C ALA A 277 3.25 -25.21 -13.54
N ALA A 278 2.49 -25.50 -12.47
CA ALA A 278 1.42 -24.63 -12.00
C ALA A 278 1.91 -23.21 -11.61
N PHE A 279 3.13 -23.11 -11.09
CA PHE A 279 3.77 -21.84 -10.80
C PHE A 279 4.40 -21.21 -12.05
N VAL A 280 5.24 -21.97 -12.74
CA VAL A 280 6.01 -21.46 -13.87
C VAL A 280 5.09 -20.98 -15.01
N ASP A 281 4.01 -21.72 -15.30
CA ASP A 281 3.04 -21.33 -16.33
C ASP A 281 2.24 -20.09 -15.92
N ALA A 282 1.81 -20.00 -14.66
CA ALA A 282 1.07 -18.85 -14.15
C ALA A 282 1.92 -17.58 -14.19
N TRP A 283 3.15 -17.65 -13.72
CA TRP A 283 4.04 -16.49 -13.67
C TRP A 283 4.47 -16.04 -15.07
N ASN A 284 4.78 -17.01 -15.94
CA ASN A 284 5.07 -16.71 -17.34
C ASN A 284 3.91 -16.01 -18.03
N TYR A 285 2.67 -16.48 -17.81
CA TYR A 285 1.47 -15.86 -18.35
C TYR A 285 1.26 -14.44 -17.82
N GLY A 286 1.44 -14.22 -16.51
CA GLY A 286 1.32 -12.91 -15.88
C GLY A 286 2.40 -11.91 -16.28
N ALA A 287 3.56 -12.40 -16.75
CA ALA A 287 4.70 -11.60 -17.16
C ALA A 287 4.67 -11.20 -18.66
N LEU A 288 3.78 -11.77 -19.47
CA LEU A 288 3.69 -11.43 -20.90
C LEU A 288 3.21 -9.99 -21.08
N ALA A 289 3.96 -9.18 -21.82
CA ALA A 289 3.64 -7.78 -22.10
C ALA A 289 2.26 -7.62 -22.77
N SER A 290 1.89 -8.54 -23.67
CA SER A 290 0.61 -8.52 -24.39
C SER A 290 -0.62 -8.76 -23.48
N ASN A 291 -0.43 -9.34 -22.29
CA ASN A 291 -1.53 -9.57 -21.34
C ASN A 291 -1.84 -8.33 -20.50
N GLU A 292 -0.95 -7.34 -20.45
CA GLU A 292 -1.12 -6.07 -19.72
C GLU A 292 -1.56 -6.27 -18.26
N HIS A 293 -1.05 -7.32 -17.59
CA HIS A 293 -1.40 -7.64 -16.21
C HIS A 293 -0.85 -6.59 -15.25
N LEU A 294 -1.68 -6.12 -14.32
CA LEU A 294 -1.40 -4.99 -13.43
C LEU A 294 -0.29 -5.27 -12.41
N SER A 295 -0.06 -6.53 -12.08
CA SER A 295 1.01 -6.97 -11.17
C SER A 295 2.25 -7.53 -11.90
N ALA A 296 2.39 -7.30 -13.21
CA ALA A 296 3.51 -7.79 -14.01
C ALA A 296 4.89 -7.29 -13.52
N SER A 297 4.93 -6.10 -12.87
CA SER A 297 6.15 -5.53 -12.29
C SER A 297 6.81 -6.44 -11.24
N PHE A 298 6.08 -7.31 -10.58
CA PHE A 298 6.66 -8.27 -9.63
C PHE A 298 7.58 -9.29 -10.29
N PHE A 299 7.45 -9.50 -11.60
CA PHE A 299 8.32 -10.42 -12.36
C PHE A 299 9.54 -9.72 -12.98
N GLU A 300 9.64 -8.40 -12.90
CA GLU A 300 10.76 -7.61 -13.46
C GLU A 300 12.14 -8.09 -12.98
N PRO A 301 12.33 -8.51 -11.71
CA PRO A 301 13.61 -9.05 -11.28
C PRO A 301 14.02 -10.37 -11.94
N ILE A 302 13.10 -11.10 -12.56
CA ILE A 302 13.36 -12.43 -13.13
C ILE A 302 14.02 -12.30 -14.50
N GLU A 303 15.13 -13.01 -14.72
CA GLU A 303 15.86 -12.99 -15.99
C GLU A 303 14.96 -13.36 -17.18
N GLY A 304 14.93 -12.48 -18.16
CA GLY A 304 14.12 -12.65 -19.37
C GLY A 304 12.82 -11.86 -19.39
N PHE A 305 12.46 -11.15 -18.31
CA PHE A 305 11.30 -10.24 -18.30
C PHE A 305 11.48 -9.10 -19.30
N SER A 306 10.38 -8.65 -19.92
CA SER A 306 10.36 -7.49 -20.82
C SER A 306 9.02 -6.75 -20.72
N TRP A 307 9.08 -5.43 -20.69
CA TRP A 307 7.90 -4.55 -20.79
C TRP A 307 7.47 -4.28 -22.24
N GLU A 308 8.40 -4.47 -23.20
CA GLU A 308 8.20 -4.02 -24.60
C GLU A 308 7.67 -5.14 -25.50
N GLU A 309 7.99 -6.39 -25.18
CA GLU A 309 7.63 -7.55 -26.01
C GLU A 309 7.33 -8.77 -25.16
N ASP A 310 6.54 -9.69 -25.68
CA ASP A 310 6.31 -10.98 -25.03
C ASP A 310 7.63 -11.75 -24.93
N SER A 311 8.05 -11.98 -23.71
CA SER A 311 9.26 -12.74 -23.40
C SER A 311 8.89 -13.96 -22.58
N ASP A 312 9.26 -15.13 -23.10
CA ASP A 312 9.09 -16.38 -22.36
C ASP A 312 10.15 -16.46 -21.25
N LEU A 313 9.72 -16.43 -19.99
CA LEU A 313 10.59 -16.61 -18.83
C LEU A 313 11.06 -18.07 -18.70
N LYS A 314 10.32 -19.02 -19.31
CA LYS A 314 10.67 -20.44 -19.29
C LYS A 314 11.95 -20.69 -20.07
N GLY A 315 12.86 -21.42 -19.45
CA GLY A 315 14.18 -21.70 -20.04
C GLY A 315 15.16 -20.53 -19.98
N LYS A 316 14.75 -19.39 -19.36
CA LYS A 316 15.61 -18.24 -19.01
C LYS A 316 15.65 -18.10 -17.49
N GLY A 317 14.81 -17.24 -16.92
CA GLY A 317 14.70 -17.03 -15.48
C GLY A 317 13.91 -18.11 -14.74
N LEU A 318 13.03 -18.87 -15.41
CA LEU A 318 12.23 -19.94 -14.80
C LEU A 318 12.53 -21.28 -15.46
N ASN A 319 13.05 -22.26 -14.68
CA ASN A 319 13.40 -23.58 -15.20
C ASN A 319 12.82 -24.70 -14.32
N ILE A 320 12.02 -25.56 -14.90
CA ILE A 320 11.49 -26.76 -14.24
C ILE A 320 12.58 -27.84 -14.24
N ILE A 321 12.93 -28.34 -13.06
CA ILE A 321 13.89 -29.44 -12.87
C ILE A 321 13.16 -30.77 -12.84
N ASP A 322 12.09 -30.84 -12.06
CA ASP A 322 11.17 -31.98 -11.98
C ASP A 322 9.77 -31.52 -11.54
N ASP A 323 8.83 -32.44 -11.32
CA ASP A 323 7.44 -32.11 -10.99
C ASP A 323 7.30 -31.24 -9.73
N LEU A 324 8.23 -31.31 -8.79
CA LEU A 324 8.18 -30.59 -7.50
C LEU A 324 9.32 -29.59 -7.32
N THR A 325 10.20 -29.45 -8.32
CA THR A 325 11.41 -28.61 -8.21
C THR A 325 11.54 -27.70 -9.42
N PHE A 326 11.72 -26.42 -9.19
CA PHE A 326 12.05 -25.45 -10.24
C PHE A 326 13.04 -24.39 -9.71
N THR A 327 13.69 -23.67 -10.61
CA THR A 327 14.60 -22.59 -10.26
C THR A 327 14.08 -21.24 -10.76
N ILE A 328 14.43 -20.19 -9.99
CA ILE A 328 14.21 -18.79 -10.32
C ILE A 328 15.58 -18.13 -10.42
N LYS A 329 15.91 -17.55 -11.57
CA LYS A 329 17.13 -16.79 -11.76
C LYS A 329 16.80 -15.31 -11.90
N LEU A 330 17.39 -14.48 -11.06
CA LEU A 330 17.22 -13.04 -11.09
C LEU A 330 18.30 -12.35 -11.94
N VAL A 331 18.00 -11.15 -12.41
CA VAL A 331 18.95 -10.30 -13.15
C VAL A 331 20.08 -9.79 -12.26
N ALA A 332 19.85 -9.66 -10.94
CA ALA A 332 20.82 -9.26 -9.93
C ALA A 332 20.51 -9.95 -8.59
N PRO A 333 21.48 -10.06 -7.66
CA PRO A 333 21.23 -10.58 -6.31
C PRO A 333 20.16 -9.77 -5.58
N GLN A 334 19.18 -10.48 -4.96
CA GLN A 334 18.12 -9.88 -4.16
C GLN A 334 17.74 -10.81 -3.02
N ALA A 335 18.27 -10.55 -1.82
CA ALA A 335 18.12 -11.42 -0.66
C ALA A 335 16.67 -11.50 -0.15
N ASP A 336 15.88 -10.44 -0.30
CA ASP A 336 14.47 -10.40 0.10
C ASP A 336 13.49 -10.93 -0.95
N PHE A 337 13.97 -11.39 -2.13
CA PHE A 337 13.12 -11.96 -3.17
C PHE A 337 12.20 -13.10 -2.69
N PRO A 338 12.62 -13.99 -1.77
CA PRO A 338 11.70 -15.00 -1.22
C PRO A 338 10.42 -14.43 -0.60
N LEU A 339 10.42 -13.17 -0.14
CA LEU A 339 9.23 -12.52 0.42
C LEU A 339 8.21 -12.16 -0.67
N PHE A 340 8.65 -11.86 -1.89
CA PHE A 340 7.76 -11.61 -3.03
C PHE A 340 6.89 -12.84 -3.31
N LEU A 341 7.41 -14.04 -3.04
CA LEU A 341 6.74 -15.31 -3.27
C LEU A 341 5.52 -15.54 -2.35
N GLY A 342 5.27 -14.64 -1.42
CA GLY A 342 4.06 -14.54 -0.59
C GLY A 342 3.02 -13.51 -1.09
N TYR A 343 3.33 -12.77 -2.14
CA TYR A 343 2.37 -11.86 -2.77
C TYR A 343 1.47 -12.60 -3.75
N SER A 344 0.20 -12.19 -3.86
CA SER A 344 -0.81 -12.90 -4.66
C SER A 344 -0.40 -13.11 -6.12
N ALA A 345 0.37 -12.19 -6.73
CA ALA A 345 0.85 -12.35 -8.11
C ALA A 345 1.67 -13.64 -8.33
N PHE A 346 2.30 -14.16 -7.26
CA PHE A 346 3.08 -15.41 -7.31
C PHE A 346 2.27 -16.66 -6.98
N ALA A 347 0.93 -16.57 -6.93
CA ALA A 347 0.09 -17.73 -6.76
C ALA A 347 0.19 -18.71 -7.95
N PRO A 348 0.10 -20.04 -7.73
CA PRO A 348 -0.01 -21.01 -8.80
C PRO A 348 -1.41 -20.97 -9.41
N LEU A 349 -1.54 -21.35 -10.68
CA LEU A 349 -2.83 -21.57 -11.35
C LEU A 349 -2.99 -23.01 -11.82
N PRO A 350 -4.21 -23.60 -11.76
CA PRO A 350 -4.47 -24.89 -12.36
C PRO A 350 -4.39 -24.80 -13.89
N ALA A 351 -3.98 -25.87 -14.54
CA ALA A 351 -3.87 -25.91 -16.01
C ALA A 351 -5.20 -25.57 -16.70
N SER A 352 -6.32 -25.92 -16.08
CA SER A 352 -7.66 -25.60 -16.56
C SER A 352 -7.97 -24.09 -16.61
N ALA A 353 -7.25 -23.23 -15.87
CA ALA A 353 -7.45 -21.78 -15.89
C ALA A 353 -7.17 -21.19 -17.27
N PHE A 354 -6.16 -21.70 -17.97
CA PHE A 354 -5.74 -21.17 -19.27
C PHE A 354 -6.67 -21.55 -20.43
N ALA A 355 -7.66 -22.42 -20.21
CA ALA A 355 -8.65 -22.76 -21.23
C ALA A 355 -9.63 -21.60 -21.47
N ASP A 356 -9.96 -20.85 -20.40
CA ASP A 356 -10.80 -19.63 -20.44
C ASP A 356 -10.48 -18.79 -19.21
N ILE A 357 -9.49 -17.94 -19.34
CA ILE A 357 -8.97 -17.13 -18.20
C ILE A 357 -9.98 -16.06 -17.74
N GLU A 358 -10.82 -15.57 -18.64
CA GLU A 358 -11.85 -14.59 -18.29
C GLU A 358 -12.94 -15.25 -17.42
N ALA A 359 -13.43 -16.42 -17.82
CA ALA A 359 -14.37 -17.19 -17.02
C ALA A 359 -13.76 -17.64 -15.69
N PHE A 360 -12.46 -18.00 -15.68
CA PHE A 360 -11.74 -18.30 -14.46
C PHE A 360 -11.74 -17.11 -13.50
N GLY A 361 -11.47 -15.90 -13.98
CA GLY A 361 -11.46 -14.68 -13.16
C GLY A 361 -12.80 -14.35 -12.48
N GLN A 362 -13.92 -14.90 -12.99
CA GLN A 362 -15.25 -14.74 -12.38
C GLN A 362 -15.56 -15.80 -11.31
N ASN A 363 -14.89 -16.95 -11.34
CA ASN A 363 -15.07 -18.03 -10.38
C ASN A 363 -13.76 -18.82 -10.23
N PRO A 364 -12.72 -18.20 -9.64
CA PRO A 364 -11.38 -18.77 -9.59
C PRO A 364 -11.34 -20.09 -8.81
N ILE A 365 -10.54 -21.03 -9.30
CA ILE A 365 -10.24 -22.30 -8.66
C ILE A 365 -8.90 -22.12 -7.95
N GLY A 366 -8.97 -21.79 -6.66
CA GLY A 366 -7.80 -21.60 -5.83
C GLY A 366 -7.34 -22.87 -5.11
N ASN A 367 -6.36 -22.67 -4.26
CA ASN A 367 -5.72 -23.72 -3.45
C ASN A 367 -5.50 -23.28 -1.99
N GLY A 368 -6.06 -22.13 -1.60
CA GLY A 368 -5.96 -21.54 -0.27
C GLY A 368 -6.96 -22.13 0.73
N PRO A 369 -7.04 -21.55 1.95
CA PRO A 369 -7.94 -22.02 3.03
C PRO A 369 -9.43 -21.93 2.67
N TYR A 370 -9.79 -21.08 1.73
CA TYR A 370 -11.16 -20.97 1.21
C TYR A 370 -11.20 -21.19 -0.31
N LYS A 371 -12.39 -21.46 -0.81
CA LYS A 371 -12.74 -21.52 -2.23
C LYS A 371 -14.05 -20.78 -2.48
N MET A 372 -14.30 -20.36 -3.70
CA MET A 372 -15.60 -19.82 -4.09
C MET A 372 -16.68 -20.84 -3.78
N ALA A 373 -17.85 -20.40 -3.29
CA ALA A 373 -18.96 -21.27 -2.95
C ALA A 373 -19.58 -21.97 -4.17
N GLY A 374 -19.24 -21.51 -5.38
CA GLY A 374 -19.63 -22.09 -6.66
C GLY A 374 -19.90 -21.01 -7.71
N PRO A 375 -20.37 -21.40 -8.89
CA PRO A 375 -20.75 -20.46 -9.93
C PRO A 375 -21.79 -19.44 -9.42
N GLY A 376 -21.52 -18.13 -9.65
CA GLY A 376 -22.36 -17.05 -9.15
C GLY A 376 -22.15 -16.70 -7.68
N ALA A 377 -21.13 -17.24 -7.02
CA ALA A 377 -20.77 -16.86 -5.66
C ALA A 377 -20.23 -15.42 -5.56
N TRP A 378 -19.73 -14.86 -6.65
CA TRP A 378 -19.51 -13.43 -6.80
C TRP A 378 -20.73 -12.80 -7.46
N GLU A 379 -21.57 -12.18 -6.62
CA GLU A 379 -22.72 -11.37 -7.03
C GLU A 379 -22.26 -9.92 -7.14
N HIS A 380 -21.96 -9.46 -8.36
CA HIS A 380 -21.42 -8.12 -8.60
C HIS A 380 -22.24 -7.03 -7.91
N ASP A 381 -21.55 -6.02 -7.40
CA ASP A 381 -22.08 -4.88 -6.64
C ASP A 381 -22.81 -5.27 -5.34
N ARG A 382 -22.74 -6.53 -4.91
CA ARG A 382 -23.46 -7.02 -3.74
C ARG A 382 -22.58 -7.77 -2.75
N GLN A 383 -21.98 -8.89 -3.16
CA GLN A 383 -21.21 -9.75 -2.26
C GLN A 383 -20.37 -10.80 -2.99
N ALA A 384 -19.37 -11.34 -2.29
CA ALA A 384 -18.70 -12.57 -2.68
C ALA A 384 -18.77 -13.58 -1.54
N THR A 385 -19.13 -14.85 -1.86
CA THR A 385 -19.31 -15.91 -0.86
C THR A 385 -18.28 -17.01 -1.05
N LEU A 386 -17.55 -17.29 0.03
CA LEU A 386 -16.51 -18.29 0.09
C LEU A 386 -16.86 -19.35 1.15
N VAL A 387 -16.43 -20.59 0.90
CA VAL A 387 -16.55 -21.72 1.84
C VAL A 387 -15.17 -22.32 2.12
N PRO A 388 -14.97 -23.02 3.24
CA PRO A 388 -13.71 -23.71 3.52
C PRO A 388 -13.32 -24.66 2.39
N ASN A 389 -12.02 -24.68 2.06
CA ASN A 389 -11.48 -25.58 1.07
C ASN A 389 -10.99 -26.87 1.76
N GLU A 390 -11.72 -27.95 1.59
CA GLU A 390 -11.40 -29.26 2.17
C GLU A 390 -10.08 -29.86 1.64
N ASN A 391 -9.58 -29.38 0.52
CA ASN A 391 -8.33 -29.82 -0.08
C ASN A 391 -7.11 -29.06 0.47
N TYR A 392 -7.30 -27.94 1.16
CA TYR A 392 -6.22 -27.16 1.74
C TYR A 392 -5.55 -27.90 2.91
N LYS A 393 -4.22 -27.99 2.90
CA LYS A 393 -3.43 -28.72 3.90
C LYS A 393 -2.42 -27.83 4.65
N GLY A 394 -2.45 -26.51 4.42
CA GLY A 394 -1.56 -25.56 5.10
C GLY A 394 -2.02 -25.24 6.53
N ASP A 395 -1.31 -24.32 7.17
CA ASP A 395 -1.51 -23.96 8.58
C ASP A 395 -2.69 -22.99 8.77
N ARG A 396 -3.14 -22.28 7.73
CA ARG A 396 -4.23 -21.31 7.77
C ARG A 396 -5.62 -21.97 7.67
N GLN A 397 -5.88 -22.99 8.50
CA GLN A 397 -7.15 -23.72 8.47
C GLN A 397 -8.33 -22.86 8.93
N ALA A 398 -9.41 -22.82 8.15
CA ALA A 398 -10.63 -22.11 8.49
C ALA A 398 -11.27 -22.66 9.77
N LYS A 399 -11.57 -21.77 10.74
CA LYS A 399 -12.26 -22.08 12.01
C LYS A 399 -13.74 -21.66 11.99
N ASN A 400 -14.23 -21.22 10.83
CA ASN A 400 -15.62 -20.86 10.58
C ASN A 400 -16.14 -21.63 9.36
N GLU A 401 -17.44 -21.52 9.07
CA GLU A 401 -18.08 -22.26 7.98
C GLU A 401 -18.03 -21.51 6.62
N GLY A 402 -17.31 -20.40 6.53
CA GLY A 402 -17.13 -19.61 5.34
C GLY A 402 -17.15 -18.11 5.60
N ILE A 403 -17.06 -17.34 4.53
CA ILE A 403 -17.03 -15.88 4.56
C ILE A 403 -17.96 -15.34 3.47
N THR A 404 -18.79 -14.37 3.84
CA THR A 404 -19.50 -13.54 2.87
C THR A 404 -18.98 -12.11 2.97
N PHE A 405 -18.20 -11.68 1.97
CA PHE A 405 -17.83 -10.28 1.82
C PHE A 405 -19.05 -9.51 1.30
N LYS A 406 -19.59 -8.63 2.11
CA LYS A 406 -20.65 -7.70 1.71
C LYS A 406 -20.05 -6.42 1.16
N PHE A 407 -20.43 -6.01 -0.02
CA PHE A 407 -19.91 -4.81 -0.67
C PHE A 407 -20.72 -3.59 -0.22
N TYR A 408 -20.04 -2.64 0.42
CA TYR A 408 -20.63 -1.39 0.88
C TYR A 408 -20.00 -0.22 0.13
N THR A 409 -20.85 0.69 -0.33
CA THR A 409 -20.43 1.98 -0.90
C THR A 409 -20.42 3.11 0.14
N ASP A 410 -20.95 2.86 1.35
CA ASP A 410 -21.02 3.80 2.46
C ASP A 410 -20.55 3.11 3.76
N LEU A 411 -19.46 3.60 4.33
CA LEU A 411 -18.92 3.10 5.60
C LEU A 411 -19.86 3.32 6.78
N ASN A 412 -20.70 4.36 6.79
CA ASN A 412 -21.67 4.57 7.86
C ASN A 412 -22.77 3.48 7.85
N ALA A 413 -23.17 3.02 6.66
CA ALA A 413 -24.09 1.90 6.54
C ALA A 413 -23.46 0.60 7.06
N ALA A 414 -22.21 0.32 6.69
CA ALA A 414 -21.47 -0.83 7.21
C ALA A 414 -21.31 -0.79 8.73
N TYR A 415 -20.96 0.37 9.30
CA TYR A 415 -20.83 0.56 10.75
C TYR A 415 -22.17 0.36 11.49
N THR A 416 -23.27 0.85 10.91
CA THR A 416 -24.62 0.62 11.45
C THR A 416 -24.95 -0.89 11.48
N ASP A 417 -24.63 -1.62 10.41
CA ASP A 417 -24.81 -3.07 10.33
C ASP A 417 -23.92 -3.81 11.34
N LEU A 418 -22.69 -3.33 11.56
CA LEU A 418 -21.80 -3.88 12.60
C LEU A 418 -22.41 -3.73 14.00
N GLN A 419 -22.88 -2.53 14.35
CA GLN A 419 -23.54 -2.25 15.63
C GLN A 419 -24.81 -3.10 15.84
N ALA A 420 -25.58 -3.33 14.77
CA ALA A 420 -26.76 -4.18 14.76
C ALA A 420 -26.45 -5.69 14.74
N ASN A 421 -25.18 -6.10 14.67
CA ASN A 421 -24.74 -7.49 14.46
C ASN A 421 -25.24 -8.13 13.15
N ASN A 422 -25.44 -7.34 12.11
CA ASN A 422 -25.74 -7.78 10.75
C ASN A 422 -24.48 -7.90 9.87
N LEU A 423 -23.38 -7.33 10.34
CA LEU A 423 -22.02 -7.47 9.84
C LEU A 423 -21.14 -7.97 10.98
N ASP A 424 -20.27 -8.96 10.74
CA ASP A 424 -19.47 -9.57 11.79
C ASP A 424 -18.12 -8.89 12.01
N VAL A 425 -17.47 -8.44 10.93
CA VAL A 425 -16.15 -7.77 11.00
C VAL A 425 -16.00 -6.72 9.92
N MET A 426 -15.38 -5.58 10.27
CA MET A 426 -14.95 -4.57 9.31
C MET A 426 -13.57 -4.03 9.68
N HIS A 427 -12.76 -3.71 8.66
CA HIS A 427 -11.39 -3.20 8.78
C HIS A 427 -11.23 -1.78 8.19
N ALA A 428 -12.33 -1.06 8.15
CA ALA A 428 -12.37 0.38 7.90
C ALA A 428 -13.47 0.98 8.77
N MET A 429 -13.28 2.19 9.28
CA MET A 429 -14.25 2.89 10.11
C MET A 429 -14.59 4.24 9.53
N PRO A 430 -15.86 4.67 9.54
CA PRO A 430 -16.20 6.02 9.16
C PRO A 430 -15.65 7.03 10.19
N GLU A 431 -15.14 8.16 9.72
CA GLU A 431 -14.59 9.22 10.59
C GLU A 431 -15.62 9.71 11.63
N THR A 432 -16.91 9.65 11.28
CA THR A 432 -18.02 10.00 12.18
C THR A 432 -18.11 9.11 13.42
N ALA A 433 -17.56 7.89 13.37
CA ALA A 433 -17.57 6.94 14.49
C ALA A 433 -16.40 7.15 15.47
N PHE A 434 -15.30 7.79 15.08
CA PHE A 434 -14.09 7.86 15.90
C PHE A 434 -14.28 8.46 17.30
N SER A 435 -15.26 9.31 17.49
CA SER A 435 -15.57 9.88 18.81
C SER A 435 -16.36 8.97 19.76
N THR A 436 -17.00 7.91 19.22
CA THR A 436 -17.94 7.05 19.99
C THR A 436 -17.66 5.55 19.90
N TRP A 437 -16.89 5.11 18.91
CA TRP A 437 -16.70 3.69 18.57
C TRP A 437 -16.18 2.83 19.72
N GLU A 438 -15.30 3.35 20.58
CA GLU A 438 -14.83 2.63 21.78
C GLU A 438 -15.97 2.27 22.71
N THR A 439 -16.92 3.21 22.90
CA THR A 439 -18.13 2.98 23.72
C THR A 439 -19.12 2.08 22.99
N ASP A 440 -19.37 2.37 21.70
CA ASP A 440 -20.37 1.66 20.90
C ASP A 440 -20.00 0.18 20.72
N LEU A 441 -18.73 -0.10 20.51
CA LEU A 441 -18.23 -1.46 20.32
C LEU A 441 -17.75 -2.14 21.61
N ALA A 442 -17.71 -1.40 22.75
CA ALA A 442 -17.35 -1.92 24.05
C ALA A 442 -16.06 -2.76 24.05
N GLY A 443 -14.99 -2.25 23.44
CA GLY A 443 -13.68 -2.88 23.34
C GLY A 443 -13.54 -3.90 22.19
N ARG A 444 -14.56 -4.10 21.36
CA ARG A 444 -14.48 -4.92 20.14
C ARG A 444 -14.01 -4.08 18.95
N MET A 445 -12.84 -3.50 19.08
CA MET A 445 -12.24 -2.63 18.08
C MET A 445 -10.71 -2.69 18.16
N VAL A 446 -10.05 -2.30 17.10
CA VAL A 446 -8.61 -2.16 17.01
C VAL A 446 -8.24 -0.75 16.55
N ASN A 447 -7.19 -0.19 17.13
CA ASN A 447 -6.56 1.06 16.73
C ASN A 447 -5.05 0.96 16.98
N GLU A 448 -4.31 0.38 16.02
CA GLU A 448 -2.88 0.09 16.15
C GLU A 448 -2.14 0.44 14.86
N PRO A 449 -0.87 0.83 14.89
CA PRO A 449 -0.09 1.10 13.68
C PRO A 449 -0.13 -0.05 12.68
N SER A 450 -0.12 0.28 11.40
CA SER A 450 -0.05 -0.67 10.29
C SER A 450 1.10 -0.33 9.33
N ALA A 451 1.38 -1.21 8.38
CA ALA A 451 2.43 -0.99 7.37
C ALA A 451 2.01 0.01 6.28
N ILE A 452 1.42 1.14 6.69
CA ILE A 452 1.01 2.23 5.79
C ILE A 452 1.64 3.54 6.27
N PHE A 453 2.39 4.15 5.38
CA PHE A 453 3.16 5.36 5.61
C PHE A 453 2.61 6.52 4.77
N GLN A 454 2.39 7.68 5.39
CA GLN A 454 1.98 8.90 4.72
C GLN A 454 3.10 9.92 4.77
N SER A 455 3.35 10.56 3.64
CA SER A 455 4.32 11.64 3.46
C SER A 455 3.83 12.67 2.44
N PHE A 456 4.62 13.67 2.19
CA PHE A 456 4.60 14.43 0.93
C PHE A 456 6.02 14.59 0.39
N THR A 457 6.15 14.49 -0.92
CA THR A 457 7.42 14.56 -1.63
C THR A 457 7.74 16.00 -2.03
N ILE A 458 9.01 16.40 -1.87
CA ILE A 458 9.54 17.66 -2.38
C ILE A 458 10.70 17.32 -3.32
N SER A 459 10.47 17.36 -4.63
CA SER A 459 11.51 17.06 -5.59
C SER A 459 12.72 18.00 -5.43
N GLN A 460 13.92 17.44 -5.45
CA GLN A 460 15.18 18.18 -5.43
C GLN A 460 15.39 19.04 -6.69
N ASN A 461 14.57 18.85 -7.72
CA ASN A 461 14.63 19.59 -8.98
C ASN A 461 13.82 20.89 -8.94
N LEU A 462 12.99 21.11 -7.90
CA LEU A 462 12.22 22.34 -7.73
C LEU A 462 13.14 23.52 -7.36
N ASP A 463 12.77 24.70 -7.81
CA ASP A 463 13.46 25.91 -7.41
C ASP A 463 13.37 26.11 -5.89
N HIS A 464 14.43 26.64 -5.27
CA HIS A 464 14.64 26.73 -3.83
C HIS A 464 14.79 25.38 -3.09
N PHE A 465 14.72 24.24 -3.77
CA PHE A 465 14.88 22.92 -3.14
C PHE A 465 16.09 22.12 -3.66
N LYS A 466 17.03 22.79 -4.35
CA LYS A 466 18.29 22.22 -4.86
C LYS A 466 19.43 22.39 -3.85
N GLY A 467 20.36 21.43 -3.81
CA GLY A 467 21.60 21.50 -3.05
C GLY A 467 21.40 21.82 -1.57
N GLU A 468 22.32 22.59 -0.99
CA GLU A 468 22.32 22.93 0.44
C GLU A 468 21.12 23.83 0.84
N GLU A 469 20.72 24.78 -0.02
CA GLU A 469 19.51 25.55 0.21
C GLU A 469 18.31 24.63 0.39
N GLY A 470 18.15 23.66 -0.52
CA GLY A 470 17.04 22.72 -0.51
C GLY A 470 17.00 21.85 0.74
N LYS A 471 18.16 21.35 1.20
CA LYS A 471 18.26 20.58 2.45
C LYS A 471 17.79 21.38 3.65
N LEU A 472 18.26 22.61 3.79
CA LEU A 472 17.85 23.51 4.88
C LEU A 472 16.35 23.81 4.85
N ARG A 473 15.77 24.05 3.65
CA ARG A 473 14.34 24.34 3.52
C ARG A 473 13.48 23.12 3.85
N ARG A 474 13.84 21.94 3.35
CA ARG A 474 13.10 20.70 3.66
C ARG A 474 13.16 20.38 5.15
N ALA A 475 14.31 20.55 5.80
CA ALA A 475 14.44 20.38 7.25
C ALA A 475 13.60 21.40 8.03
N ALA A 476 13.62 22.67 7.60
CA ALA A 476 12.79 23.73 8.21
C ALA A 476 11.29 23.42 8.06
N ILE A 477 10.84 22.99 6.88
CA ILE A 477 9.46 22.58 6.63
C ILE A 477 9.06 21.41 7.52
N SER A 478 9.91 20.38 7.61
CA SER A 478 9.65 19.21 8.45
C SER A 478 9.47 19.58 9.92
N MET A 479 10.40 20.39 10.48
CA MET A 479 10.35 20.84 11.87
C MET A 479 9.24 21.86 12.15
N ALA A 480 8.63 22.45 11.11
CA ALA A 480 7.49 23.35 11.22
C ALA A 480 6.13 22.63 11.36
N ILE A 481 6.08 21.32 11.22
CA ILE A 481 4.85 20.53 11.23
C ILE A 481 4.62 19.91 12.60
N ASP A 482 3.54 20.30 13.26
CA ASP A 482 3.08 19.72 14.53
C ASP A 482 2.28 18.43 14.24
N ARG A 483 3.02 17.32 14.07
CA ARG A 483 2.45 16.01 13.72
C ARG A 483 1.53 15.47 14.80
N GLU A 484 1.89 15.65 16.07
CA GLU A 484 1.08 15.19 17.21
C GLU A 484 -0.27 15.91 17.25
N ALA A 485 -0.26 17.23 17.15
CA ALA A 485 -1.51 17.99 17.13
C ALA A 485 -2.40 17.65 15.91
N ILE A 486 -1.80 17.34 14.74
CA ILE A 486 -2.55 16.96 13.55
C ILE A 486 -3.14 15.55 13.71
N THR A 487 -2.35 14.58 14.15
CA THR A 487 -2.84 13.19 14.34
C THR A 487 -3.92 13.14 15.41
N GLU A 488 -3.81 13.91 16.48
CA GLU A 488 -4.83 13.99 17.52
C GLU A 488 -6.11 14.68 17.05
N LYS A 489 -5.99 15.87 16.45
CA LYS A 489 -7.17 16.75 16.18
C LYS A 489 -7.88 16.43 14.87
N ILE A 490 -7.15 16.02 13.82
CA ILE A 490 -7.74 15.68 12.52
C ILE A 490 -8.11 14.19 12.49
N PHE A 491 -7.24 13.33 12.98
CA PHE A 491 -7.41 11.87 12.87
C PHE A 491 -7.86 11.21 14.17
N GLN A 492 -8.08 11.98 15.24
CA GLN A 492 -8.61 11.49 16.53
C GLN A 492 -7.83 10.26 17.05
N GLY A 493 -6.51 10.26 16.90
CA GLY A 493 -5.63 9.18 17.34
C GLY A 493 -5.61 7.93 16.44
N THR A 494 -6.23 7.97 15.26
CA THR A 494 -6.19 6.85 14.29
C THR A 494 -4.96 6.91 13.37
N ARG A 495 -3.99 7.74 13.71
CA ARG A 495 -2.68 7.86 13.06
C ARG A 495 -1.62 8.09 14.14
N SER A 496 -0.42 7.56 13.92
CA SER A 496 0.73 7.77 14.79
C SER A 496 1.78 8.62 14.08
N PRO A 497 2.34 9.69 14.71
CA PRO A 497 3.40 10.48 14.11
C PRO A 497 4.54 9.61 13.61
N ALA A 498 5.02 9.89 12.39
CA ALA A 498 6.13 9.14 11.80
C ALA A 498 7.43 9.40 12.57
N GLN A 499 8.22 8.35 12.75
CA GLN A 499 9.55 8.38 13.37
C GLN A 499 10.65 8.06 12.36
N ASP A 500 10.28 7.47 11.22
CA ASP A 500 11.19 7.13 10.12
C ASP A 500 10.44 7.10 8.77
N PHE A 501 11.11 6.57 7.74
CA PHE A 501 10.58 6.44 6.37
C PHE A 501 9.89 5.10 6.10
N THR A 502 9.65 4.28 7.13
CA THR A 502 9.08 2.94 7.00
C THR A 502 7.80 2.77 7.85
N SER A 503 7.70 1.74 8.67
CA SER A 503 6.61 1.57 9.63
C SER A 503 7.04 0.72 10.83
N PRO A 504 6.55 1.03 12.05
CA PRO A 504 6.93 0.33 13.29
C PRO A 504 6.47 -1.14 13.35
N VAL A 505 5.58 -1.58 12.49
CA VAL A 505 5.10 -2.97 12.48
C VAL A 505 5.99 -3.91 11.65
N LEU A 506 7.04 -3.36 11.01
CA LEU A 506 7.93 -4.16 10.17
C LEU A 506 9.02 -4.84 10.97
N PRO A 507 9.36 -6.10 10.65
CA PRO A 507 10.49 -6.79 11.27
C PRO A 507 11.80 -5.98 11.17
N GLY A 508 12.53 -5.89 12.27
CA GLY A 508 13.81 -5.16 12.35
C GLY A 508 13.67 -3.63 12.43
N TRP A 509 12.45 -3.09 12.53
CA TRP A 509 12.24 -1.66 12.72
C TRP A 509 12.88 -1.16 14.03
N SER A 510 13.37 0.07 14.00
CA SER A 510 13.87 0.79 15.18
C SER A 510 13.61 2.28 14.99
N GLY A 511 12.95 2.91 15.95
CA GLY A 511 12.72 4.36 15.94
C GLY A 511 13.96 5.20 16.31
N ASP A 512 15.09 4.58 16.60
CA ASP A 512 16.34 5.26 16.97
C ASP A 512 17.28 5.32 15.75
N ILE A 513 17.02 6.27 14.87
CA ILE A 513 17.82 6.51 13.65
C ILE A 513 18.40 7.92 13.74
N ALA A 514 19.71 8.04 13.47
CA ALA A 514 20.39 9.33 13.52
C ALA A 514 19.80 10.32 12.48
N GLY A 515 19.47 11.51 12.94
CA GLY A 515 18.81 12.56 12.11
C GLY A 515 17.27 12.55 12.16
N ALA A 516 16.65 11.57 12.81
CA ALA A 516 15.18 11.51 12.94
C ALA A 516 14.59 12.68 13.77
N ASP A 517 15.41 13.39 14.54
CA ASP A 517 15.01 14.61 15.25
C ASP A 517 14.44 15.70 14.33
N VAL A 518 14.77 15.67 13.04
CA VAL A 518 14.20 16.56 12.03
C VAL A 518 12.67 16.38 11.85
N LEU A 519 12.09 15.26 12.32
CA LEU A 519 10.64 15.02 12.32
C LEU A 519 9.94 15.64 13.55
N GLN A 520 10.68 16.05 14.56
CA GLN A 520 10.10 16.65 15.76
C GLN A 520 9.68 18.10 15.49
N TYR A 521 8.50 18.46 16.00
CA TYR A 521 8.04 19.84 15.92
C TYR A 521 8.95 20.76 16.73
N ASN A 522 9.66 21.66 16.06
CA ASN A 522 10.56 22.61 16.67
C ASN A 522 10.52 23.96 15.90
N PRO A 523 9.56 24.84 16.22
CA PRO A 523 9.35 26.08 15.50
C PRO A 523 10.56 27.04 15.53
N GLU A 524 11.33 27.05 16.59
CA GLU A 524 12.51 27.90 16.69
C GLU A 524 13.65 27.42 15.77
N LYS A 525 13.91 26.13 15.78
CA LYS A 525 14.92 25.53 14.87
C LYS A 525 14.47 25.63 13.40
N ALA A 526 13.17 25.43 13.14
CA ALA A 526 12.59 25.59 11.81
C ALA A 526 12.84 27.00 11.24
N LYS A 527 12.56 28.05 12.03
CA LYS A 527 12.84 29.43 11.64
C LYS A 527 14.32 29.68 11.39
N GLN A 528 15.20 29.18 12.28
CA GLN A 528 16.63 29.31 12.12
C GLN A 528 17.11 28.71 10.79
N LEU A 529 16.72 27.48 10.48
CA LEU A 529 17.09 26.81 9.23
C LEU A 529 16.53 27.54 8.00
N TRP A 530 15.31 28.07 8.09
CA TRP A 530 14.70 28.86 7.03
C TRP A 530 15.47 30.14 6.74
N GLU A 531 15.93 30.83 7.79
CA GLU A 531 16.76 32.04 7.67
C GLU A 531 18.16 31.70 7.13
N GLU A 532 18.72 30.55 7.49
CA GLU A 532 20.00 30.06 6.94
C GLU A 532 19.86 29.80 5.43
N ALA A 533 18.77 29.18 5.00
CA ALA A 533 18.46 28.97 3.59
C ALA A 533 18.30 30.31 2.83
N ASN A 534 17.65 31.31 3.44
CA ASN A 534 17.48 32.65 2.87
C ASN A 534 18.82 33.41 2.69
N LYS A 535 19.89 33.04 3.40
CA LYS A 535 21.24 33.59 3.16
C LYS A 535 21.88 33.03 1.88
N ILE A 536 21.44 31.84 1.42
CA ILE A 536 21.90 31.22 0.17
C ILE A 536 21.09 31.80 -0.98
N SER A 537 19.78 31.76 -0.89
CA SER A 537 18.84 32.32 -1.87
C SER A 537 17.58 32.78 -1.14
N GLN A 538 17.10 33.98 -1.45
CA GLN A 538 15.90 34.54 -0.82
C GLN A 538 14.65 33.79 -1.31
N TRP A 539 13.76 33.41 -0.38
CA TRP A 539 12.48 32.79 -0.67
C TRP A 539 11.55 33.74 -1.43
#